data_0974a4ae59c1d3a1bc30cabe3d1387c6
#
_entry.id   0974a4ae59c1d3a1bc30cabe3d1387c6
#
_cell.length_a   1.000
_cell.length_b   1.000
_cell.length_c   1.000
_cell.angle_alpha   90.00
_cell.angle_beta   90.00
_cell.angle_gamma   90.00
#
_symmetry.space_group_name_H-M   'P 1'
#
loop_
_entity.id
_entity.type
_entity.pdbx_description
1 polymer ?
#
loop_
_entity_poly.entity_id
_entity_poly.type
_entity_poly.pdbx_seq_one_letter_code
_entity_poly.pdbx_strand_id
1 'polypeptide(L)'
;MDLLLAYDVDTTSPAGRRRLRRVAKTCEGHGLRVQKSVFEIVADDKTVLRLLHDLGQIIDTDTDSIRLYRLPPDGFNHVQTLGIAQVQPHREDLVL
;
A
#
# COMPACT_ATOMS: atom_id res chain seq x y z
N MET A 1 10.29 -8.04 -4.31
CA MET A 1 9.38 -7.90 -5.46
C MET A 1 8.58 -6.62 -5.32
N ASP A 2 8.19 -6.06 -6.44
CA ASP A 2 7.43 -4.83 -6.49
C ASP A 2 5.94 -5.12 -6.39
N LEU A 3 5.25 -4.39 -5.52
CA LEU A 3 3.85 -4.62 -5.21
C LEU A 3 3.10 -3.30 -5.15
N LEU A 4 1.86 -3.32 -5.62
CA LEU A 4 0.95 -2.20 -5.45
C LEU A 4 -0.17 -2.65 -4.51
N LEU A 5 -0.35 -1.94 -3.41
CA LEU A 5 -1.42 -2.23 -2.46
C LEU A 5 -2.43 -1.09 -2.48
N ALA A 6 -3.68 -1.42 -2.70
CA ALA A 6 -4.79 -0.49 -2.65
C ALA A 6 -5.80 -0.97 -1.61
N TYR A 7 -6.40 -0.04 -0.89
CA TYR A 7 -7.43 -0.38 0.08
C TYR A 7 -8.63 0.55 -0.02
N ASP A 8 -9.78 0.02 0.37
CA ASP A 8 -11.02 0.77 0.48
C ASP A 8 -11.67 0.37 1.80
N VAL A 9 -11.77 1.32 2.73
CA VAL A 9 -12.30 1.09 4.07
C VAL A 9 -13.55 1.94 4.25
N ASP A 10 -14.64 1.32 4.72
CA ASP A 10 -15.87 2.03 5.02
C ASP A 10 -15.66 2.97 6.21
N THR A 11 -15.79 4.26 5.97
CA THR A 11 -15.58 5.32 6.96
C THR A 11 -16.87 5.97 7.44
N THR A 12 -18.00 5.32 7.23
CA THR A 12 -19.32 5.86 7.66
C THR A 12 -19.52 5.80 9.17
N SER A 13 -18.67 5.10 9.90
CA SER A 13 -18.72 4.99 11.35
C SER A 13 -17.39 5.40 11.99
N PRO A 14 -17.39 5.76 13.29
CA PRO A 14 -16.13 5.99 14.03
C PRO A 14 -15.21 4.77 14.01
N ALA A 15 -15.75 3.57 14.11
CA ALA A 15 -14.98 2.33 14.05
C ALA A 15 -14.28 2.18 12.69
N GLY A 16 -14.98 2.49 11.59
CA GLY A 16 -14.42 2.46 10.25
C GLY A 16 -13.29 3.46 10.07
N ARG A 17 -13.45 4.65 10.61
CA ARG A 17 -12.38 5.66 10.56
C ARG A 17 -11.15 5.22 11.34
N ARG A 18 -11.31 4.53 12.46
CA ARG A 18 -10.18 3.94 13.20
C ARG A 18 -9.50 2.85 12.39
N ARG A 19 -10.28 1.98 11.73
CA ARG A 19 -9.72 0.94 10.85
C ARG A 19 -8.90 1.55 9.72
N LEU A 20 -9.42 2.61 9.08
CA LEU A 20 -8.69 3.31 8.02
C LEU A 20 -7.32 3.79 8.50
N ARG A 21 -7.26 4.43 9.67
CA ARG A 21 -5.99 4.91 10.22
C ARG A 21 -5.02 3.77 10.51
N ARG A 22 -5.53 2.65 11.04
CA ARG A 22 -4.70 1.47 11.34
C ARG A 22 -4.16 0.81 10.07
N VAL A 23 -4.99 0.69 9.04
CA VAL A 23 -4.57 0.15 7.74
C VAL A 23 -3.48 1.04 7.15
N ALA A 24 -3.71 2.35 7.09
CA ALA A 24 -2.73 3.29 6.56
C ALA A 24 -1.39 3.21 7.31
N LYS A 25 -1.44 3.20 8.64
CA LYS A 25 -0.23 3.13 9.46
C LYS A 25 0.55 1.83 9.22
N THR A 26 -0.16 0.71 9.09
CA THR A 26 0.47 -0.57 8.79
C THR A 26 1.16 -0.53 7.43
N CYS A 27 0.49 0.00 6.41
CA CYS A 27 1.08 0.14 5.07
C CYS A 27 2.27 1.08 5.07
N GLU A 28 2.22 2.18 5.82
CA GLU A 28 3.33 3.14 5.93
C GLU A 28 4.60 2.50 6.48
N GLY A 29 4.47 1.47 7.30
CA GLY A 29 5.61 0.72 7.80
C GLY A 29 6.26 -0.18 6.77
N HIS A 30 5.63 -0.39 5.61
CA HIS A 30 6.11 -1.31 4.58
C HIS A 30 6.42 -0.67 3.23
N GLY A 31 5.97 0.56 2.98
CA GLY A 31 6.14 1.15 1.67
C GLY A 31 5.86 2.64 1.62
N LEU A 32 5.72 3.15 0.41
CA LEU A 32 5.55 4.57 0.13
C LEU A 32 4.11 4.84 -0.33
N ARG A 33 3.45 5.78 0.35
CA ARG A 33 2.13 6.23 -0.09
C ARG A 33 2.28 7.07 -1.35
N VAL A 34 1.61 6.66 -2.42
CA VAL A 34 1.63 7.39 -3.70
C VAL A 34 0.29 8.04 -4.00
N GLN A 35 -0.79 7.53 -3.44
CA GLN A 35 -2.12 8.14 -3.43
C GLN A 35 -2.76 7.87 -2.06
N LYS A 36 -3.92 8.46 -1.77
CA LYS A 36 -4.53 8.40 -0.44
C LYS A 36 -4.63 6.97 0.11
N SER A 37 -4.99 6.02 -0.73
CA SER A 37 -5.18 4.62 -0.35
C SER A 37 -4.39 3.67 -1.24
N VAL A 38 -3.27 4.14 -1.81
CA VAL A 38 -2.40 3.34 -2.68
C VAL A 38 -0.96 3.47 -2.20
N PHE A 39 -0.33 2.32 -2.02
CA PHE A 39 1.06 2.21 -1.58
C PHE A 39 1.88 1.39 -2.56
N GLU A 40 3.09 1.83 -2.82
CA GLU A 40 4.10 1.06 -3.53
C GLU A 40 5.01 0.40 -2.50
N ILE A 41 5.12 -0.92 -2.58
CA ILE A 41 5.82 -1.73 -1.59
C ILE A 41 6.85 -2.61 -2.29
N VAL A 42 8.06 -2.66 -1.73
CA VAL A 42 9.09 -3.61 -2.15
C VAL A 42 9.30 -4.57 -0.98
N ALA A 43 8.98 -5.85 -1.19
CA ALA A 43 9.03 -6.84 -0.12
C ALA A 43 9.23 -8.24 -0.69
N ASP A 44 9.73 -9.14 0.17
CA ASP A 44 9.80 -10.57 -0.13
C ASP A 44 8.47 -11.26 0.20
N ASP A 45 8.33 -12.53 -0.19
CA ASP A 45 7.09 -13.29 0.04
C ASP A 45 6.74 -13.39 1.52
N LYS A 46 7.72 -13.57 2.38
CA LYS A 46 7.48 -13.72 3.81
C LYS A 46 6.91 -12.45 4.41
N THR A 47 7.46 -11.30 4.01
CA THR A 47 6.97 -9.99 4.46
C THR A 47 5.57 -9.72 3.94
N VAL A 48 5.28 -10.11 2.70
CA VAL A 48 3.94 -9.98 2.12
C VAL A 48 2.92 -10.78 2.91
N LEU A 49 3.24 -12.04 3.25
CA LEU A 49 2.33 -12.88 4.03
C LEU A 49 2.03 -12.26 5.39
N ARG A 50 3.04 -11.73 6.06
CA ARG A 50 2.86 -11.05 7.35
C ARG A 50 1.99 -9.80 7.20
N LEU A 51 2.26 -8.99 6.19
CA LEU A 51 1.50 -7.78 5.92
C LEU A 51 0.02 -8.10 5.70
N LEU A 52 -0.29 -9.08 4.86
CA LEU A 52 -1.67 -9.48 4.59
C LEU A 52 -2.34 -10.05 5.83
N HIS A 53 -1.61 -10.81 6.64
CA HIS A 53 -2.14 -11.30 7.91
C HIS A 53 -2.51 -10.15 8.84
N ASP A 54 -1.61 -9.19 9.01
CA ASP A 54 -1.83 -8.05 9.91
C ASP A 54 -3.01 -7.19 9.44
N LEU A 55 -3.09 -6.92 8.14
CA LEU A 55 -4.21 -6.17 7.57
C LEU A 55 -5.52 -6.92 7.74
N GLY A 56 -5.51 -8.23 7.58
CA GLY A 56 -6.70 -9.07 7.77
C GLY A 56 -7.24 -9.00 9.20
N GLN A 57 -6.36 -8.77 10.19
CA GLN A 57 -6.77 -8.60 11.58
C GLN A 57 -7.39 -7.23 11.87
N ILE A 58 -7.14 -6.26 11.01
CA ILE A 58 -7.62 -4.88 11.19
C ILE A 58 -8.97 -4.66 10.53
N ILE A 59 -9.11 -5.11 9.27
CA ILE A 59 -10.28 -4.76 8.45
C ILE A 59 -11.53 -5.52 8.88
N ASP A 60 -12.67 -4.95 8.49
CA ASP A 60 -13.96 -5.64 8.51
C ASP A 60 -14.19 -6.21 7.12
N THR A 61 -14.16 -7.53 6.99
CA THR A 61 -14.24 -8.20 5.67
C THR A 61 -15.59 -8.03 5.00
N ASP A 62 -16.61 -7.60 5.72
CA ASP A 62 -17.93 -7.35 5.14
C ASP A 62 -18.03 -5.97 4.47
N THR A 63 -17.19 -5.02 4.87
CA THR A 63 -17.30 -3.64 4.40
C THR A 63 -16.03 -3.07 3.79
N ASP A 64 -14.89 -3.68 4.08
CA ASP A 64 -13.58 -3.17 3.68
C ASP A 64 -12.93 -4.10 2.66
N SER A 65 -12.02 -3.58 1.84
CA SER A 65 -11.27 -4.39 0.90
C SER A 65 -9.79 -3.99 0.87
N ILE A 66 -8.95 -4.99 0.65
CA ILE A 66 -7.51 -4.84 0.39
C ILE A 66 -7.22 -5.54 -0.93
N ARG A 67 -6.48 -4.87 -1.81
CA ARG A 67 -6.03 -5.44 -3.08
C ARG A 67 -4.53 -5.33 -3.16
N LEU A 68 -3.87 -6.44 -3.46
CA LEU A 68 -2.43 -6.48 -3.64
C LEU A 68 -2.13 -6.95 -5.06
N TYR A 69 -1.43 -6.11 -5.81
CA TYR A 69 -1.01 -6.42 -7.18
C TYR A 69 0.48 -6.70 -7.19
N ARG A 70 0.86 -7.86 -7.72
CA ARG A 70 2.27 -8.20 -7.92
C ARG A 70 2.68 -7.70 -9.28
N LEU A 71 3.71 -6.85 -9.32
CA LEU A 71 4.21 -6.27 -10.55
C LEU A 71 5.38 -7.10 -11.09
N PRO A 72 5.68 -7.00 -12.39
CA PRO A 72 6.90 -7.59 -12.93
C PRO A 72 8.14 -7.02 -12.23
N PRO A 73 9.28 -7.71 -12.29
CA PRO A 73 10.53 -7.16 -11.75
C PRO A 73 10.76 -5.74 -12.27
N ASP A 74 11.19 -4.85 -11.38
CA ASP A 74 11.42 -3.43 -11.67
C ASP A 74 10.18 -2.67 -12.16
N GLY A 75 8.98 -3.14 -11.77
CA GLY A 75 7.72 -2.51 -12.22
C GLY A 75 7.64 -1.02 -11.90
N PHE A 76 8.21 -0.58 -10.77
CA PHE A 76 8.17 0.84 -10.39
C PHE A 76 9.07 1.72 -11.28
N ASN A 77 10.01 1.14 -12.01
CA ASN A 77 10.83 1.90 -12.96
C ASN A 77 10.08 2.24 -14.24
N HIS A 78 8.87 1.71 -14.43
CA HIS A 78 8.06 1.90 -15.63
C HIS A 78 6.80 2.71 -15.34
N VAL A 79 6.74 3.41 -14.22
CA VAL A 79 5.60 4.23 -13.84
C VAL A 79 5.65 5.54 -14.61
N GLN A 80 4.54 5.89 -15.26
CA GLN A 80 4.34 7.19 -15.89
C GLN A 80 3.38 8.01 -15.00
N THR A 81 3.72 9.26 -14.76
CA THR A 81 2.93 10.12 -13.89
C THR A 81 2.52 11.40 -14.61
N LEU A 82 1.38 11.96 -14.25
CA LEU A 82 0.89 13.23 -14.69
C LEU A 82 0.47 14.05 -13.47
N GLY A 83 0.58 15.36 -13.58
CA GLY A 83 0.18 16.25 -12.49
C GLY A 83 1.22 16.32 -11.38
N ILE A 84 0.77 16.53 -10.15
CA ILE A 84 1.65 16.58 -8.99
C ILE A 84 2.01 15.16 -8.59
N ALA A 85 3.26 14.77 -8.85
CA ALA A 85 3.78 13.48 -8.47
C ALA A 85 4.95 13.69 -7.53
N GLN A 86 4.92 13.00 -6.38
CA GLN A 86 6.08 12.95 -5.53
C GLN A 86 7.03 11.88 -6.05
N VAL A 87 8.23 12.29 -6.41
CA VAL A 87 9.26 11.34 -6.78
C VAL A 87 9.92 10.88 -5.49
N GLN A 88 9.55 9.69 -5.03
CA GLN A 88 10.17 9.07 -3.87
C GLN A 88 10.90 7.82 -4.34
N PRO A 89 12.24 7.82 -4.28
CA PRO A 89 12.99 6.68 -4.76
C PRO A 89 12.81 5.50 -3.81
N HIS A 90 12.48 4.35 -4.37
CA HIS A 90 12.52 3.08 -3.65
C HIS A 90 13.94 2.55 -3.54
N ARG A 91 14.86 3.08 -4.34
CA ARG A 91 16.28 2.70 -4.40
C ARG A 91 17.12 3.95 -4.54
N GLU A 92 18.35 3.90 -4.03
CA GLU A 92 19.25 5.05 -4.07
C GLU A 92 19.59 5.51 -5.48
N ASP A 93 19.67 4.57 -6.43
CA ASP A 93 19.98 4.88 -7.82
C ASP A 93 18.85 5.61 -8.55
N LEU A 94 17.70 5.76 -7.94
CA LEU A 94 16.56 6.49 -8.49
C LEU A 94 16.49 7.94 -8.01
N VAL A 95 17.46 8.39 -7.26
CA VAL A 95 17.51 9.79 -6.80
C VAL A 95 17.84 10.68 -8.00
N LEU A 96 16.94 11.57 -8.31
CA LEU A 96 17.08 12.52 -9.40
C LEU A 96 17.48 13.89 -8.88
#